data_5c34683de03ace0c00d93ed156f7cd97
#
_entry.id   5c34683de03ace0c00d93ed156f7cd97
#
_cell.length_a   1.000
_cell.length_b   1.000
_cell.length_c   1.000
_cell.angle_alpha   90.00
_cell.angle_beta   90.00
_cell.angle_gamma   90.00
#
_symmetry.space_group_name_H-M   'P 1'
#
loop_
_entity.id
_entity.type
_entity.pdbx_description
1 polymer ?
#
loop_
_entity_poly.entity_id
_entity_poly.type
_entity_poly.pdbx_seq_one_letter_code
_entity_poly.pdbx_strand_id
1 'polypeptide(L)' 'MAKQEFVYDGCGRRVGWIETDERGNKRACSMTKGVVGYYYKDTNRTVEASTGKIISFCDSVISLLFK' A
#
# COMPACT_ATOMS: atom_id res chain seq x y z
N MET A 1 -15.58 -6.63 5.36
CA MET A 1 -15.19 -6.92 3.98
C MET A 1 -14.00 -6.08 3.56
N ALA A 2 -13.08 -6.66 2.82
CA ALA A 2 -11.94 -5.92 2.32
C ALA A 2 -12.40 -4.91 1.27
N LYS A 3 -11.82 -3.72 1.30
CA LYS A 3 -12.09 -2.66 0.36
C LYS A 3 -10.89 -2.51 -0.57
N GLN A 4 -11.13 -2.33 -1.85
CA GLN A 4 -10.07 -2.20 -2.84
C GLN A 4 -10.22 -0.87 -3.57
N GLU A 5 -9.12 -0.12 -3.65
CA GLU A 5 -9.09 1.16 -4.36
C GLU A 5 -7.95 1.15 -5.36
N PHE A 6 -8.25 1.46 -6.62
CA PHE A 6 -7.22 1.54 -7.65
C PHE A 6 -6.49 2.88 -7.57
N VAL A 7 -5.19 2.84 -7.85
CA VAL A 7 -4.33 4.02 -7.84
C VAL A 7 -3.83 4.30 -9.24
N TYR A 8 -3.90 5.57 -9.65
CA TYR A 8 -3.51 6.01 -10.99
C TYR A 8 -2.38 7.04 -10.90
N ASP A 9 -1.52 7.05 -11.90
CA ASP A 9 -0.47 8.06 -11.98
C ASP A 9 -1.01 9.36 -12.60
N GLY A 10 -0.13 10.34 -12.79
CA GLY A 10 -0.51 11.63 -13.38
C GLY A 10 -0.95 11.56 -14.83
N CYS A 11 -0.66 10.46 -15.51
CA CYS A 11 -1.07 10.21 -16.90
C CYS A 11 -2.38 9.42 -16.99
N GLY A 12 -2.97 9.07 -15.86
CA GLY A 12 -4.20 8.29 -15.82
C GLY A 12 -4.00 6.80 -15.95
N ARG A 13 -2.78 6.30 -15.87
CA ARG A 13 -2.49 4.87 -15.95
C ARG A 13 -2.61 4.25 -14.57
N ARG A 14 -3.21 3.06 -14.52
CA ARG A 14 -3.30 2.31 -13.26
C ARG A 14 -1.92 1.80 -12.86
N VAL A 15 -1.43 2.23 -11.70
CA VAL A 15 -0.12 1.77 -11.19
C VAL A 15 -0.28 0.63 -10.21
N GLY A 16 -1.46 0.50 -9.59
CA GLY A 16 -1.71 -0.56 -8.63
C GLY A 16 -3.01 -0.33 -7.88
N TRP A 17 -3.12 -0.94 -6.71
CA TRP A 17 -4.31 -0.77 -5.87
C TRP A 17 -3.93 -0.92 -4.40
N ILE A 18 -4.82 -0.41 -3.54
CA ILE A 18 -4.70 -0.54 -2.10
C ILE A 18 -5.88 -1.36 -1.60
N GLU A 19 -5.61 -2.44 -0.89
CA GLU A 19 -6.63 -3.26 -0.25
C GLU A 19 -6.68 -2.91 1.23
N THR A 20 -7.87 -2.64 1.75
CA THR A 20 -8.09 -2.30 3.16
C THR A 20 -8.97 -3.37 3.78
N ASP A 21 -8.55 -3.96 4.90
CA ASP A 21 -9.35 -4.95 5.60
C ASP A 21 -10.28 -4.29 6.63
N GLU A 22 -11.04 -5.11 7.35
CA GLU A 22 -12.01 -4.61 8.32
C GLU A 22 -11.35 -3.92 9.51
N ARG A 23 -10.10 -4.23 9.78
CA ARG A 23 -9.34 -3.65 10.88
C ARG A 23 -8.67 -2.33 10.50
N GLY A 24 -8.72 -1.98 9.21
CA GLY A 24 -8.07 -0.78 8.70
C GLY A 24 -6.64 -1.00 8.27
N ASN A 25 -6.15 -2.23 8.28
CA ASN A 25 -4.84 -2.56 7.73
C ASN A 25 -4.91 -2.50 6.21
N LYS A 26 -3.83 -2.03 5.59
CA LYS A 26 -3.80 -1.86 4.14
C LYS A 26 -2.66 -2.65 3.51
N ARG A 27 -2.88 -3.05 2.26
CA ARG A 27 -1.85 -3.72 1.46
C ARG A 27 -1.77 -3.03 0.11
N ALA A 28 -0.57 -2.56 -0.24
CA ALA A 28 -0.35 -1.91 -1.52
C ALA A 28 0.17 -2.93 -2.53
N CYS A 29 -0.49 -3.03 -3.68
CA CYS A 29 -0.13 -3.95 -4.74
C CYS A 29 0.16 -3.19 -6.02
N SER A 30 1.33 -3.44 -6.61
CA SER A 30 1.72 -2.85 -7.89
C SER A 30 1.26 -3.75 -9.03
N MET A 31 0.88 -3.14 -10.16
CA MET A 31 0.51 -3.89 -11.36
C MET A 31 1.68 -4.70 -11.93
N THR A 32 2.91 -4.29 -11.66
CA THR A 32 4.10 -4.92 -12.22
C THR A 32 4.93 -5.68 -11.19
N LYS A 33 4.92 -5.24 -9.93
CA LYS A 33 5.80 -5.79 -8.89
C LYS A 33 5.09 -6.67 -7.87
N GLY A 34 3.75 -6.73 -7.92
CA GLY A 34 2.96 -7.43 -6.91
C GLY A 34 2.88 -6.62 -5.62
N VAL A 35 2.81 -7.29 -4.48
CA VAL A 35 2.70 -6.61 -3.18
C VAL A 35 3.99 -5.84 -2.89
N VAL A 36 3.87 -4.52 -2.68
CA VAL A 36 5.02 -3.65 -2.42
C VAL A 36 5.13 -3.22 -0.96
N GLY A 37 4.03 -3.30 -0.21
CA GLY A 37 4.09 -2.94 1.19
C GLY A 37 2.78 -3.10 1.91
N TYR A 38 2.84 -2.85 3.22
CA TYR A 38 1.69 -2.99 4.12
C TYR A 38 1.63 -1.81 5.07
N TYR A 39 0.41 -1.44 5.44
CA TYR A 39 0.18 -0.48 6.51
C TYR A 39 -0.58 -1.17 7.63
N TYR A 40 -0.05 -1.11 8.84
CA TYR A 40 -0.68 -1.70 10.03
C TYR A 40 -1.26 -0.59 10.89
N LYS A 41 -2.58 -0.52 10.91
CA LYS A 41 -3.28 0.55 11.63
C LYS A 41 -3.03 0.49 13.14
N ASP A 42 -2.95 -0.70 13.71
CA ASP A 42 -2.77 -0.87 15.16
C ASP A 42 -1.50 -0.21 15.66
N THR A 43 -0.43 -0.30 14.88
CA THR A 43 0.87 0.29 15.23
C THR A 43 1.15 1.56 14.45
N ASN A 44 0.26 1.93 13.53
CA ASN A 44 0.41 3.10 12.66
C ASN A 44 1.75 3.08 11.92
N ARG A 45 2.09 1.93 11.32
CA ARG A 45 3.37 1.75 10.63
C ARG A 45 3.16 1.28 9.21
N THR A 46 3.95 1.83 8.29
CA THR A 46 4.04 1.37 6.91
C THR A 46 5.34 0.61 6.75
N VAL A 47 5.27 -0.62 6.25
CA VAL A 47 6.44 -1.47 6.06
C VAL A 47 6.58 -1.88 4.60
N GLU A 48 7.83 -2.06 4.16
CA GLU A 48 8.12 -2.54 2.82
C GLU A 48 8.01 -4.06 2.78
N ALA A 49 7.30 -4.58 1.76
CA ALA A 49 7.05 -6.02 1.68
C ALA A 49 8.30 -6.84 1.41
N SER A 50 9.22 -6.32 0.60
CA SER A 50 10.41 -7.07 0.18
C SER A 50 11.43 -7.25 1.31
N THR A 51 11.53 -6.29 2.23
CA THR A 51 12.54 -6.32 3.29
C THR A 51 11.95 -6.37 4.69
N GLY A 52 10.67 -6.04 4.84
CA GLY A 52 10.03 -5.92 6.14
C GLY A 52 10.42 -4.68 6.92
N LYS A 53 11.16 -3.77 6.30
CA LYS A 53 11.60 -2.54 6.97
C LYS A 53 10.45 -1.57 7.17
N ILE A 54 10.45 -0.90 8.32
CA ILE A 54 9.49 0.17 8.60
C ILE A 54 9.90 1.39 7.78
N ILE A 55 8.97 1.86 6.94
CA ILE A 55 9.21 3.02 6.08
C ILE A 55 8.82 4.30 6.81
N SER A 56 7.68 4.26 7.51
CA SER A 56 7.18 5.43 8.22
C SER A 56 6.25 5.01 9.34
N PHE A 57 5.96 5.95 10.23
CA PHE A 57 5.03 5.75 11.33
C PHE A 57 3.69 6.42 11.05
N CYS A 58 3.27 6.40 9.80
CA CYS A 58 1.97 6.90 9.35
C CYS A 58 1.55 6.14 8.11
N ASP A 59 0.33 6.42 7.62
CA ASP A 59 -0.20 5.78 6.42
C ASP A 59 0.44 6.41 5.18
N SER A 60 1.52 5.81 4.71
CA SER A 60 2.18 6.24 3.48
C SER A 60 2.34 5.10 2.49
N VAL A 61 1.52 4.08 2.61
CA VAL A 61 1.60 2.88 1.75
C VAL A 61 1.44 3.22 0.27
N ILE A 62 0.65 4.25 -0.04
CA ILE A 62 0.43 4.66 -1.43
C ILE A 62 1.73 5.16 -2.10
N SER A 63 2.64 5.74 -1.32
CA SER A 63 3.90 6.23 -1.87
C SER A 63 4.78 5.11 -2.43
N LEU A 64 4.59 3.89 -1.95
CA LEU A 64 5.34 2.74 -2.43
C LEU A 64 5.02 2.38 -3.88
N LEU A 65 3.85 2.78 -4.35
CA LEU A 65 3.43 2.52 -5.73
C LEU A 65 4.12 3.44 -6.74
N PHE A 66 4.72 4.53 -6.26
CA PHE A 66 5.36 5.53 -7.12
C PHE A 66 6.89 5.52 -7.02
N LYS A 67 7.46 4.47 -6.46
CA LYS A 67 8.92 4.30 -6.38
C LYS A 67 9.49 3.59 -7.59
#